data_79aeb3a992bc7f9f277fdb968ce5034a
#
_entry.id   79aeb3a992bc7f9f277fdb968ce5034a
#
_cell.length_a   1.000
_cell.length_b   1.000
_cell.length_c   1.000
_cell.angle_alpha   90.00
_cell.angle_beta   90.00
_cell.angle_gamma   90.00
#
_symmetry.space_group_name_H-M   'P 1'
#
loop_
_entity.id
_entity.type
_entity.pdbx_description
1 polymer ?
#
loop_
_entity_poly.entity_id
_entity_poly.type
_entity_poly.pdbx_seq_one_letter_code
_entity_poly.pdbx_strand_id
1 'polypeptide(L)'
;MDLGQRKLREKLNTKPNTNVAKNVIIFIGDGLGVSTVTAARIHKGQLQGKTGEEGSLFFENFPYVGLSKTYNTDRMVSDSAGTATAILCGVKTKFGLIGVDDRASFGNCTSEEGASVDSILKWANAEGKSTGIITTTRITHATPASGFAHSASRYWEADADLPADARGTCTDIAKQMIEGDGSFIKVSWRRSLNKEGFMMF
;
A
#
# COMPACT_ATOMS: atom_id res chain seq x y z
N MET A 1 29.58 4.20 24.48
CA MET A 1 30.25 3.03 23.89
C MET A 1 29.43 1.74 23.95
N ASP A 2 28.72 1.50 25.03
CA ASP A 2 27.93 0.25 25.23
C ASP A 2 26.76 0.06 24.29
N LEU A 3 25.97 1.13 23.96
CA LEU A 3 24.82 1.05 23.06
C LEU A 3 25.22 0.62 21.63
N GLY A 4 26.28 1.22 21.10
CA GLY A 4 26.77 0.89 19.75
C GLY A 4 27.29 -0.54 19.65
N GLN A 5 28.05 -0.99 20.66
CA GLN A 5 28.53 -2.38 20.71
C GLN A 5 27.40 -3.39 20.82
N ARG A 6 26.36 -3.08 21.60
CA ARG A 6 25.16 -3.93 21.71
C ARG A 6 24.46 -4.05 20.36
N LYS A 7 24.20 -2.94 19.70
CA LYS A 7 23.58 -2.91 18.36
C LYS A 7 24.39 -3.67 17.32
N LEU A 8 25.71 -3.53 17.36
CA LEU A 8 26.60 -4.29 16.48
C LEU A 8 26.47 -5.80 16.72
N ARG A 9 26.50 -6.24 17.98
CA ARG A 9 26.35 -7.67 18.33
C ARG A 9 24.99 -8.21 17.91
N GLU A 10 23.90 -7.45 18.12
CA GLU A 10 22.56 -7.83 17.66
C GLU A 10 22.55 -8.08 16.15
N LYS A 11 23.15 -7.18 15.36
CA LYS A 11 23.22 -7.31 13.90
C LYS A 11 24.11 -8.47 13.44
N LEU A 12 25.25 -8.67 14.06
CA LEU A 12 26.16 -9.79 13.74
C LEU A 12 25.52 -11.16 14.06
N ASN A 13 24.64 -11.23 15.05
CA ASN A 13 23.94 -12.45 15.45
C ASN A 13 22.62 -12.67 14.69
N THR A 14 22.18 -11.74 13.83
CA THR A 14 20.97 -11.88 13.04
C THR A 14 21.15 -13.01 12.01
N LYS A 15 20.35 -14.06 12.15
CA LYS A 15 20.32 -15.17 11.19
C LYS A 15 19.10 -15.06 10.29
N PRO A 16 19.23 -15.30 8.99
CA PRO A 16 18.06 -15.37 8.09
C PRO A 16 17.07 -16.45 8.56
N ASN A 17 15.79 -16.08 8.59
CA ASN A 17 14.74 -17.06 8.74
C ASN A 17 14.36 -17.57 7.33
N THR A 18 14.68 -18.82 7.05
CA THR A 18 14.44 -19.46 5.75
C THR A 18 13.16 -20.30 5.71
N ASN A 19 12.36 -20.28 6.77
CA ASN A 19 11.08 -20.96 6.81
C ASN A 19 10.05 -20.26 5.91
N VAL A 20 9.08 -21.04 5.41
CA VAL A 20 7.96 -20.53 4.63
C VAL A 20 6.96 -19.84 5.56
N ALA A 21 6.60 -18.60 5.25
CA ALA A 21 5.61 -17.86 6.01
C ALA A 21 4.20 -18.45 5.80
N LYS A 22 3.48 -18.71 6.89
CA LYS A 22 2.06 -19.14 6.84
C LYS A 22 1.13 -17.97 6.59
N ASN A 23 1.43 -16.82 7.18
CA ASN A 23 0.65 -15.60 7.09
C ASN A 23 1.58 -14.43 6.76
N VAL A 24 1.05 -13.45 6.04
CA VAL A 24 1.76 -12.21 5.70
C VAL A 24 0.89 -11.04 6.09
N ILE A 25 1.47 -10.07 6.79
CA ILE A 25 0.83 -8.80 7.13
C ILE A 25 1.71 -7.68 6.61
N ILE A 26 1.14 -6.82 5.76
CA ILE A 26 1.83 -5.67 5.17
C ILE A 26 1.27 -4.40 5.81
N PHE A 27 2.14 -3.57 6.37
CA PHE A 27 1.81 -2.23 6.85
C PHE A 27 2.31 -1.21 5.85
N ILE A 28 1.41 -0.43 5.27
CA ILE A 28 1.75 0.63 4.32
C ILE A 28 1.45 1.99 4.96
N GLY A 29 2.50 2.78 5.18
CA GLY A 29 2.37 4.18 5.57
C GLY A 29 2.35 5.07 4.33
N ASP A 30 1.16 5.54 3.93
CA ASP A 30 1.00 6.40 2.75
C ASP A 30 1.65 7.76 3.01
N GLY A 31 2.63 8.12 2.16
CA GLY A 31 3.47 9.29 2.33
C GLY A 31 4.45 9.24 3.51
N LEU A 32 4.63 8.07 4.15
CA LEU A 32 5.53 7.88 5.29
C LEU A 32 7.00 7.84 4.83
N GLY A 33 7.62 8.99 4.71
CA GLY A 33 9.04 9.14 4.39
C GLY A 33 9.94 9.12 5.62
N VAL A 34 11.27 9.12 5.39
CA VAL A 34 12.30 9.11 6.44
C VAL A 34 12.14 10.27 7.42
N SER A 35 11.79 11.46 6.93
CA SER A 35 11.57 12.64 7.77
C SER A 35 10.39 12.45 8.73
N THR A 36 9.29 11.87 8.25
CA THR A 36 8.10 11.59 9.06
C THR A 36 8.39 10.54 10.14
N VAL A 37 9.12 9.48 9.78
CA VAL A 37 9.57 8.45 10.74
C VAL A 37 10.45 9.07 11.83
N THR A 38 11.37 9.94 11.44
CA THR A 38 12.25 10.64 12.39
C THR A 38 11.45 11.54 13.33
N ALA A 39 10.53 12.34 12.81
CA ALA A 39 9.65 13.19 13.60
C ALA A 39 8.79 12.38 14.59
N ALA A 40 8.23 11.25 14.14
CA ALA A 40 7.44 10.37 14.98
C ALA A 40 8.25 9.75 16.13
N ARG A 41 9.49 9.34 15.86
CA ARG A 41 10.41 8.81 16.88
C ARG A 41 10.72 9.85 17.93
N ILE A 42 11.09 11.06 17.50
CA ILE A 42 11.40 12.17 18.43
C ILE A 42 10.16 12.53 19.25
N HIS A 43 9.00 12.70 18.61
CA HIS A 43 7.75 13.00 19.30
C HIS A 43 7.38 11.94 20.33
N LYS A 44 7.50 10.66 20.00
CA LYS A 44 7.29 9.55 20.96
C LYS A 44 8.20 9.66 22.18
N GLY A 45 9.46 10.02 21.99
CA GLY A 45 10.39 10.21 23.09
C GLY A 45 10.04 11.41 23.96
N GLN A 46 9.67 12.53 23.32
CA GLN A 46 9.25 13.78 24.03
C GLN A 46 8.00 13.56 24.87
N LEU A 47 7.02 12.79 24.41
CA LEU A 47 5.85 12.38 25.19
C LEU A 47 6.23 11.58 26.45
N GLN A 48 7.40 10.99 26.49
CA GLN A 48 7.96 10.25 27.63
C GLN A 48 8.94 11.08 28.47
N GLY A 49 9.02 12.40 28.24
CA GLY A 49 9.94 13.31 28.93
C GLY A 49 11.41 13.12 28.53
N LYS A 50 11.67 12.55 27.36
CA LYS A 50 13.04 12.33 26.82
C LYS A 50 13.26 13.23 25.60
N THR A 51 14.50 13.33 25.11
CA THR A 51 14.83 14.08 23.90
C THR A 51 14.32 13.40 22.63
N GLY A 52 14.30 12.07 22.61
CA GLY A 52 13.69 11.24 21.56
C GLY A 52 14.66 10.70 20.51
N GLU A 53 15.85 11.28 20.36
CA GLU A 53 16.85 10.90 19.33
C GLU A 53 17.34 9.47 19.52
N GLU A 54 17.57 9.05 20.76
CA GLU A 54 18.08 7.72 21.13
C GLU A 54 16.98 6.64 21.13
N GLY A 55 15.71 7.05 20.93
CA GLY A 55 14.58 6.13 20.90
C GLY A 55 14.49 5.36 19.59
N SER A 56 13.50 4.46 19.52
CA SER A 56 13.13 3.79 18.29
C SER A 56 11.63 3.53 18.24
N LEU A 57 11.06 3.54 17.04
CA LEU A 57 9.75 3.00 16.75
C LEU A 57 9.86 1.47 16.65
N PHE A 58 8.73 0.78 16.78
CA PHE A 58 8.72 -0.68 16.80
C PHE A 58 9.36 -1.27 15.52
N PHE A 59 8.94 -0.80 14.36
CA PHE A 59 9.40 -1.30 13.07
C PHE A 59 10.87 -0.93 12.74
N GLU A 60 11.45 0.09 13.39
CA GLU A 60 12.87 0.41 13.24
C GLU A 60 13.79 -0.67 13.83
N ASN A 61 13.23 -1.58 14.64
CA ASN A 61 13.95 -2.73 15.17
C ASN A 61 13.76 -4.01 14.33
N PHE A 62 13.09 -3.95 13.18
CA PHE A 62 12.99 -5.09 12.27
C PHE A 62 14.37 -5.51 11.78
N PRO A 63 14.59 -6.82 11.59
CA PRO A 63 15.94 -7.35 11.27
C PRO A 63 16.43 -6.91 9.90
N TYR A 64 15.53 -6.66 8.97
CA TYR A 64 15.84 -6.30 7.59
C TYR A 64 15.29 -4.93 7.22
N VAL A 65 16.06 -4.19 6.43
CA VAL A 65 15.68 -2.90 5.86
C VAL A 65 16.05 -2.89 4.38
N GLY A 66 15.23 -2.26 3.58
CA GLY A 66 15.47 -2.04 2.16
C GLY A 66 15.01 -0.66 1.73
N LEU A 67 15.52 -0.20 0.61
CA LEU A 67 15.08 1.03 -0.05
C LEU A 67 14.40 0.69 -1.37
N SER A 68 13.32 1.38 -1.69
CA SER A 68 12.59 1.23 -2.93
C SER A 68 12.64 2.51 -3.75
N LYS A 69 12.78 2.36 -5.07
CA LYS A 69 12.62 3.47 -6.02
C LYS A 69 11.13 3.71 -6.24
N THR A 70 10.64 4.86 -5.84
CA THR A 70 9.20 5.14 -5.75
C THR A 70 8.60 5.85 -6.97
N TYR A 71 9.35 6.02 -8.07
CA TYR A 71 8.87 6.69 -9.27
C TYR A 71 7.73 5.93 -9.98
N ASN A 72 6.84 6.66 -10.66
CA ASN A 72 5.92 6.10 -11.66
C ASN A 72 6.60 6.09 -13.03
N THR A 73 6.12 5.29 -13.99
CA THR A 73 6.77 5.17 -15.31
C THR A 73 6.76 6.48 -16.11
N ASP A 74 5.82 7.38 -15.82
CA ASP A 74 5.65 8.69 -16.46
C ASP A 74 6.07 9.87 -15.58
N ARG A 75 6.40 9.67 -14.29
CA ARG A 75 6.73 10.76 -13.35
C ARG A 75 7.75 10.34 -12.30
N MET A 76 8.70 11.23 -12.04
CA MET A 76 9.69 11.02 -10.97
C MET A 76 9.04 11.09 -9.57
N VAL A 77 8.14 12.03 -9.35
CA VAL A 77 7.35 12.11 -8.12
C VAL A 77 6.06 11.33 -8.35
N SER A 78 5.96 10.21 -7.65
CA SER A 78 4.84 9.29 -7.76
C SER A 78 3.62 9.74 -6.94
N ASP A 79 2.50 9.08 -7.19
CA ASP A 79 1.32 9.11 -6.33
C ASP A 79 1.09 7.73 -5.68
N SER A 80 0.15 7.67 -4.73
CA SER A 80 -0.19 6.43 -4.03
C SER A 80 -0.86 5.38 -4.92
N ALA A 81 -1.47 5.74 -6.05
CA ALA A 81 -2.06 4.76 -6.96
C ALA A 81 -0.99 3.91 -7.65
N GLY A 82 -0.04 4.55 -8.31
CA GLY A 82 1.05 3.85 -8.98
C GLY A 82 2.00 3.15 -8.03
N THR A 83 2.28 3.73 -6.86
CA THR A 83 3.16 3.09 -5.87
C THR A 83 2.50 1.91 -5.16
N ALA A 84 1.20 1.97 -4.85
CA ALA A 84 0.49 0.83 -4.28
C ALA A 84 0.34 -0.31 -5.30
N THR A 85 0.08 0.00 -6.57
CA THR A 85 0.12 -0.99 -7.66
C THR A 85 1.48 -1.67 -7.71
N ALA A 86 2.58 -0.91 -7.60
CA ALA A 86 3.93 -1.50 -7.58
C ALA A 86 4.17 -2.39 -6.35
N ILE A 87 3.67 -2.02 -5.17
CA ILE A 87 3.84 -2.79 -3.93
C ILE A 87 3.00 -4.07 -3.96
N LEU A 88 1.74 -3.97 -4.38
CA LEU A 88 0.77 -5.07 -4.27
C LEU A 88 0.72 -5.97 -5.49
N CYS A 89 1.02 -5.44 -6.68
CA CYS A 89 0.99 -6.20 -7.94
C CYS A 89 2.38 -6.44 -8.54
N GLY A 90 3.44 -5.84 -7.97
CA GLY A 90 4.82 -6.04 -8.45
C GLY A 90 5.15 -5.33 -9.76
N VAL A 91 4.28 -4.47 -10.28
CA VAL A 91 4.41 -3.80 -11.58
C VAL A 91 4.33 -2.29 -11.42
N LYS A 92 5.27 -1.56 -12.00
CA LYS A 92 5.18 -0.09 -12.07
C LYS A 92 4.19 0.34 -13.13
N THR A 93 3.49 1.44 -12.83
CA THR A 93 2.49 2.03 -13.72
C THR A 93 2.61 3.54 -13.75
N LYS A 94 1.76 4.21 -14.56
CA LYS A 94 1.66 5.65 -14.65
C LYS A 94 0.93 6.26 -13.46
N PHE A 95 1.07 7.56 -13.30
CA PHE A 95 0.41 8.35 -12.27
C PHE A 95 -1.11 8.20 -12.33
N GLY A 96 -1.74 7.94 -11.19
CA GLY A 96 -3.18 7.86 -11.05
C GLY A 96 -3.83 6.56 -11.50
N LEU A 97 -3.07 5.58 -11.98
CA LEU A 97 -3.57 4.27 -12.40
C LEU A 97 -3.54 3.28 -11.24
N ILE A 98 -4.55 2.43 -11.16
CA ILE A 98 -4.74 1.42 -10.11
C ILE A 98 -4.81 0.02 -10.72
N GLY A 99 -3.98 -0.92 -10.29
CA GLY A 99 -4.07 -2.32 -10.65
C GLY A 99 -3.92 -2.62 -12.15
N VAL A 100 -3.33 -1.70 -12.90
CA VAL A 100 -3.02 -1.83 -14.32
C VAL A 100 -1.56 -1.46 -14.57
N ASP A 101 -0.95 -2.00 -15.61
CA ASP A 101 0.41 -1.64 -16.02
C ASP A 101 0.46 -0.33 -16.84
N ASP A 102 1.63 0.05 -17.31
CA ASP A 102 1.86 1.34 -17.99
C ASP A 102 1.38 1.39 -19.44
N ARG A 103 0.79 0.32 -19.96
CA ARG A 103 0.08 0.34 -21.25
C ARG A 103 -1.24 1.10 -21.15
N ALA A 104 -1.86 1.08 -19.97
CA ALA A 104 -3.07 1.85 -19.72
C ALA A 104 -2.83 3.37 -19.79
N SER A 105 -3.87 4.12 -20.07
CA SER A 105 -3.85 5.58 -20.18
C SER A 105 -4.84 6.20 -19.19
N PHE A 106 -4.38 7.20 -18.44
CA PHE A 106 -5.20 7.89 -17.45
C PHE A 106 -6.50 8.42 -18.07
N GLY A 107 -7.63 8.13 -17.41
CA GLY A 107 -8.95 8.56 -17.83
C GLY A 107 -9.57 7.76 -18.97
N ASN A 108 -8.94 6.68 -19.44
CA ASN A 108 -9.45 5.85 -20.54
C ASN A 108 -9.55 4.37 -20.12
N CYS A 109 -10.74 3.93 -19.70
CA CYS A 109 -10.94 2.54 -19.26
C CYS A 109 -10.82 1.51 -20.40
N THR A 110 -11.01 1.88 -21.65
CA THR A 110 -10.79 0.94 -22.75
C THR A 110 -9.33 0.54 -22.90
N SER A 111 -8.41 1.36 -22.38
CA SER A 111 -6.98 1.05 -22.34
C SER A 111 -6.58 0.08 -21.22
N GLU A 112 -7.50 -0.29 -20.34
CA GLU A 112 -7.30 -1.30 -19.31
C GLU A 112 -7.31 -2.72 -19.87
N GLU A 113 -7.86 -2.91 -21.07
CA GLU A 113 -7.93 -4.21 -21.72
C GLU A 113 -6.52 -4.79 -21.95
N GLY A 114 -6.28 -5.95 -21.34
CA GLY A 114 -4.96 -6.60 -21.37
C GLY A 114 -3.86 -5.92 -20.55
N ALA A 115 -4.17 -4.81 -19.84
CA ALA A 115 -3.23 -4.11 -18.96
C ALA A 115 -3.46 -4.38 -17.47
N SER A 116 -4.56 -5.03 -17.09
CA SER A 116 -4.86 -5.40 -15.70
C SER A 116 -3.80 -6.34 -15.13
N VAL A 117 -3.41 -6.10 -13.87
CA VAL A 117 -2.41 -6.90 -13.15
C VAL A 117 -2.96 -7.36 -11.79
N ASP A 118 -2.78 -8.65 -11.52
CA ASP A 118 -3.27 -9.24 -10.27
C ASP A 118 -2.44 -8.81 -9.07
N SER A 119 -3.10 -8.61 -7.94
CA SER A 119 -2.44 -8.31 -6.68
C SER A 119 -2.01 -9.56 -5.92
N ILE A 120 -1.08 -9.40 -4.98
CA ILE A 120 -0.68 -10.46 -4.04
C ILE A 120 -1.90 -10.99 -3.25
N LEU A 121 -2.92 -10.18 -3.02
CA LEU A 121 -4.16 -10.60 -2.36
C LEU A 121 -4.95 -11.57 -3.24
N LYS A 122 -5.06 -11.27 -4.54
CA LYS A 122 -5.72 -12.16 -5.50
C LYS A 122 -4.96 -13.48 -5.65
N TRP A 123 -3.64 -13.42 -5.74
CA TRP A 123 -2.82 -14.64 -5.77
C TRP A 123 -2.97 -15.49 -4.50
N ALA A 124 -2.95 -14.84 -3.32
CA ALA A 124 -3.15 -15.56 -2.06
C ALA A 124 -4.53 -16.21 -1.97
N ASN A 125 -5.58 -15.53 -2.45
CA ASN A 125 -6.93 -16.08 -2.51
C ASN A 125 -7.01 -17.28 -3.47
N ALA A 126 -6.37 -17.22 -4.63
CA ALA A 126 -6.31 -18.33 -5.59
C ALA A 126 -5.66 -19.59 -4.97
N GLU A 127 -4.71 -19.41 -4.04
CA GLU A 127 -4.08 -20.47 -3.26
C GLU A 127 -4.88 -20.86 -1.98
N GLY A 128 -6.14 -20.47 -1.90
CA GLY A 128 -7.05 -20.84 -0.80
C GLY A 128 -6.81 -20.10 0.53
N LYS A 129 -6.01 -19.01 0.53
CA LYS A 129 -5.79 -18.19 1.72
C LYS A 129 -6.90 -17.14 1.87
N SER A 130 -7.23 -16.81 3.09
CA SER A 130 -8.10 -15.66 3.38
C SER A 130 -7.30 -14.36 3.25
N THR A 131 -7.93 -13.34 2.67
CA THR A 131 -7.34 -12.02 2.47
C THR A 131 -8.23 -10.93 3.07
N GLY A 132 -7.62 -9.84 3.48
CA GLY A 132 -8.35 -8.72 4.08
C GLY A 132 -7.60 -7.41 3.93
N ILE A 133 -8.33 -6.31 3.96
CA ILE A 133 -7.81 -4.94 3.91
C ILE A 133 -8.38 -4.16 5.10
N ILE A 134 -7.49 -3.52 5.85
CA ILE A 134 -7.84 -2.58 6.93
C ILE A 134 -7.19 -1.25 6.61
N THR A 135 -7.96 -0.17 6.60
CA THR A 135 -7.46 1.16 6.25
C THR A 135 -8.10 2.25 7.08
N THR A 136 -7.40 3.35 7.27
CA THR A 136 -7.93 4.59 7.84
C THR A 136 -8.49 5.54 6.80
N THR A 137 -8.28 5.23 5.51
CA THR A 137 -8.87 5.96 4.38
C THR A 137 -10.22 5.37 3.95
N ARG A 138 -10.83 5.89 2.89
CA ARG A 138 -11.91 5.18 2.19
C ARG A 138 -11.35 3.89 1.61
N ILE A 139 -12.11 2.82 1.59
CA ILE A 139 -11.67 1.54 0.98
C ILE A 139 -11.45 1.68 -0.53
N THR A 140 -12.10 2.64 -1.15
CA THR A 140 -11.97 3.00 -2.56
C THR A 140 -10.79 3.94 -2.86
N HIS A 141 -10.12 4.45 -1.82
CA HIS A 141 -8.91 5.26 -1.98
C HIS A 141 -7.79 4.44 -2.66
N ALA A 142 -6.90 5.11 -3.37
CA ALA A 142 -5.91 4.50 -4.26
C ALA A 142 -5.12 3.34 -3.64
N THR A 143 -4.61 3.48 -2.41
CA THR A 143 -3.75 2.47 -1.80
C THR A 143 -4.49 1.17 -1.48
N PRO A 144 -5.65 1.17 -0.78
CA PRO A 144 -6.41 -0.06 -0.58
C PRO A 144 -7.00 -0.60 -1.89
N ALA A 145 -7.46 0.27 -2.79
CA ALA A 145 -8.05 -0.11 -4.07
C ALA A 145 -7.08 -0.91 -4.95
N SER A 146 -5.78 -0.61 -4.90
CA SER A 146 -4.76 -1.37 -5.65
C SER A 146 -4.67 -2.85 -5.24
N GLY A 147 -5.29 -3.23 -4.12
CA GLY A 147 -5.36 -4.63 -3.70
C GLY A 147 -6.42 -5.44 -4.45
N PHE A 148 -7.41 -4.80 -5.10
CA PHE A 148 -8.54 -5.48 -5.71
C PHE A 148 -9.08 -4.87 -6.99
N ALA A 149 -8.83 -3.60 -7.28
CA ALA A 149 -9.42 -2.90 -8.40
C ALA A 149 -8.42 -2.68 -9.54
N HIS A 150 -8.97 -2.57 -10.74
CA HIS A 150 -8.29 -2.15 -11.96
C HIS A 150 -8.98 -0.89 -12.45
N SER A 151 -8.26 0.24 -12.51
CA SER A 151 -8.88 1.50 -12.91
C SER A 151 -7.89 2.45 -13.58
N ALA A 152 -8.32 3.01 -14.71
CA ALA A 152 -7.60 4.07 -15.41
C ALA A 152 -7.62 5.42 -14.67
N SER A 153 -8.33 5.51 -13.54
CA SER A 153 -8.32 6.71 -12.72
C SER A 153 -8.58 6.39 -11.24
N ARG A 154 -7.68 6.82 -10.38
CA ARG A 154 -7.85 6.77 -8.92
C ARG A 154 -9.05 7.57 -8.40
N TYR A 155 -9.59 8.45 -9.22
CA TYR A 155 -10.72 9.32 -8.86
C TYR A 155 -12.07 8.69 -9.16
N TRP A 156 -12.13 7.55 -9.82
CA TRP A 156 -13.36 6.85 -10.12
C TRP A 156 -13.78 5.93 -8.96
N GLU A 157 -13.95 6.55 -7.79
CA GLU A 157 -14.23 5.81 -6.55
C GLU A 157 -15.64 5.23 -6.51
N ALA A 158 -16.62 5.92 -7.13
CA ALA A 158 -18.02 5.51 -7.23
C ALA A 158 -18.58 5.91 -8.62
N ASP A 159 -19.75 5.41 -8.98
CA ASP A 159 -20.43 5.70 -10.25
C ASP A 159 -20.65 7.20 -10.48
N ALA A 160 -20.91 7.95 -9.40
CA ALA A 160 -21.07 9.40 -9.45
C ALA A 160 -19.79 10.14 -9.86
N ASP A 161 -18.62 9.55 -9.61
CA ASP A 161 -17.30 10.13 -9.91
C ASP A 161 -16.86 9.85 -11.35
N LEU A 162 -17.55 8.97 -12.06
CA LEU A 162 -17.28 8.69 -13.47
C LEU A 162 -17.70 9.88 -14.34
N PRO A 163 -16.86 10.34 -15.29
CA PRO A 163 -17.26 11.31 -16.30
C PRO A 163 -18.44 10.78 -17.11
N ALA A 164 -19.24 11.69 -17.63
CA ALA A 164 -20.50 11.34 -18.32
C ALA A 164 -20.31 10.38 -19.51
N ASP A 165 -19.22 10.52 -20.23
CA ASP A 165 -18.82 9.68 -21.35
C ASP A 165 -18.26 8.30 -20.95
N ALA A 166 -17.84 8.17 -19.71
CA ALA A 166 -17.34 6.90 -19.15
C ALA A 166 -18.44 6.07 -18.48
N ARG A 167 -19.57 6.69 -18.13
CA ARG A 167 -20.71 5.99 -17.50
C ARG A 167 -21.30 4.93 -18.42
N GLY A 168 -21.48 3.72 -17.88
CA GLY A 168 -21.99 2.58 -18.62
C GLY A 168 -20.93 1.80 -19.40
N THR A 169 -19.73 2.35 -19.57
CA THR A 169 -18.59 1.67 -20.21
C THR A 169 -17.53 1.30 -19.20
N CYS A 170 -17.19 2.21 -18.28
CA CYS A 170 -16.19 2.00 -17.24
C CYS A 170 -16.85 1.55 -15.92
N THR A 171 -16.13 0.78 -15.13
CA THR A 171 -16.58 0.31 -13.82
C THR A 171 -15.82 1.06 -12.72
N ASP A 172 -16.56 1.66 -11.77
CA ASP A 172 -15.97 2.33 -10.62
C ASP A 172 -15.36 1.35 -9.62
N ILE A 173 -14.52 1.88 -8.72
CA ILE A 173 -13.77 1.10 -7.75
C ILE A 173 -14.69 0.42 -6.73
N ALA A 174 -15.75 1.11 -6.27
CA ALA A 174 -16.69 0.56 -5.29
C ALA A 174 -17.44 -0.65 -5.86
N LYS A 175 -17.88 -0.56 -7.11
CA LYS A 175 -18.56 -1.64 -7.81
C LYS A 175 -17.65 -2.84 -8.02
N GLN A 176 -16.37 -2.63 -8.38
CA GLN A 176 -15.39 -3.71 -8.52
C GLN A 176 -15.16 -4.46 -7.19
N MET A 177 -15.24 -3.77 -6.04
CA MET A 177 -15.11 -4.42 -4.75
C MET A 177 -16.26 -5.37 -4.43
N ILE A 178 -17.49 -5.03 -4.83
CA ILE A 178 -18.70 -5.76 -4.46
C ILE A 178 -19.06 -6.83 -5.50
N GLU A 179 -19.04 -6.47 -6.77
CA GLU A 179 -19.53 -7.29 -7.89
C GLU A 179 -18.42 -7.90 -8.74
N GLY A 180 -17.17 -7.42 -8.58
CA GLY A 180 -16.04 -7.78 -9.41
C GLY A 180 -14.91 -8.50 -8.69
N ASP A 181 -13.70 -8.21 -9.12
CA ASP A 181 -12.46 -8.82 -8.63
C ASP A 181 -12.18 -8.58 -7.13
N GLY A 182 -12.86 -7.61 -6.49
CA GLY A 182 -12.74 -7.37 -5.05
C GLY A 182 -13.53 -8.34 -4.16
N SER A 183 -14.42 -9.14 -4.73
CA SER A 183 -15.31 -10.05 -3.98
C SER A 183 -14.58 -11.17 -3.20
N PHE A 184 -13.31 -11.41 -3.52
CA PHE A 184 -12.46 -12.37 -2.79
C PHE A 184 -11.99 -11.84 -1.42
N ILE A 185 -12.08 -10.52 -1.16
CA ILE A 185 -11.66 -9.92 0.11
C ILE A 185 -12.66 -10.28 1.20
N LYS A 186 -12.22 -11.07 2.18
CA LYS A 186 -13.09 -11.58 3.24
C LYS A 186 -13.32 -10.59 4.37
N VAL A 187 -12.39 -9.68 4.61
CA VAL A 187 -12.47 -8.66 5.66
C VAL A 187 -12.04 -7.32 5.09
N SER A 188 -12.94 -6.36 5.09
CA SER A 188 -12.60 -4.97 4.88
C SER A 188 -13.10 -4.15 6.06
N TRP A 189 -12.23 -3.35 6.67
CA TRP A 189 -12.60 -2.49 7.77
C TRP A 189 -12.00 -1.11 7.60
N ARG A 190 -12.85 -0.08 7.71
CA ARG A 190 -12.45 1.30 7.81
C ARG A 190 -12.48 1.71 9.28
N ARG A 191 -11.32 1.99 9.86
CA ARG A 191 -11.24 2.65 11.14
C ARG A 191 -11.22 4.17 10.92
N SER A 192 -12.27 4.86 11.31
CA SER A 192 -12.21 6.32 11.45
C SER A 192 -11.39 6.64 12.69
N LEU A 193 -10.15 7.09 12.48
CA LEU A 193 -9.36 7.73 13.51
C LEU A 193 -9.30 9.22 13.18
N ASN A 194 -9.55 10.05 14.18
CA ASN A 194 -9.29 11.48 14.08
C ASN A 194 -7.80 11.67 13.76
N LYS A 195 -7.53 12.03 12.51
CA LYS A 195 -6.33 12.71 12.00
C LYS A 195 -5.01 11.98 11.79
N GLU A 196 -4.81 10.68 12.04
CA GLU A 196 -3.54 10.04 11.66
C GLU A 196 -3.78 8.66 11.05
N GLY A 197 -3.31 8.47 9.80
CA GLY A 197 -3.62 7.30 8.99
C GLY A 197 -2.54 6.22 9.01
N PHE A 198 -2.88 5.03 9.50
CA PHE A 198 -2.15 3.79 9.24
C PHE A 198 -3.02 2.81 8.48
N MET A 199 -2.41 2.09 7.56
CA MET A 199 -3.03 1.04 6.79
C MET A 199 -2.45 -0.32 7.21
N MET A 200 -3.31 -1.32 7.40
CA MET A 200 -2.92 -2.69 7.76
C MET A 200 -3.58 -3.66 6.78
N PHE A 201 -2.79 -4.53 6.18
CA PHE A 201 -3.25 -5.63 5.33
C PHE A 201 -3.03 -6.97 6.02
#